data_00567411b5d69e2d5ddb85ece657bed5
#
_entry.id   00567411b5d69e2d5ddb85ece657bed5
#
_cell.length_a   1.000
_cell.length_b   1.000
_cell.length_c   1.000
_cell.angle_alpha   90.00
_cell.angle_beta   90.00
_cell.angle_gamma   90.00
#
_symmetry.space_group_name_H-M   'P 1'
#
loop_
_entity.id
_entity.type
_entity.pdbx_description
1 polymer ?
#
loop_
_entity_poly.entity_id
_entity_poly.type
_entity_poly.pdbx_seq_one_letter_code
_entity_poly.pdbx_strand_id
1 'polypeptide(L)'
;MMISKKGRYTLRVMVDLAENSDGGYVMLKDIAERQELPEAYIIRIMEFLSEHGMVDIMHEEQKYHLSMSPDKYSVGSILRLVEGTLAPVECLDCKSGKCERSEKCSTLPMWKEVDRMINGYFDNLSLEMIMNMPKEER
;
A
#
# COMPACT_ATOMS: atom_id res chain seq x y z
N MET A 1 7.07 6.70 -13.24
CA MET A 1 6.59 6.09 -11.99
C MET A 1 5.39 5.18 -12.29
N MET A 2 5.40 4.01 -11.74
CA MET A 2 4.29 3.06 -11.87
C MET A 2 4.17 2.25 -10.59
N ILE A 3 2.98 2.22 -10.01
CA ILE A 3 2.72 1.38 -8.83
C ILE A 3 2.67 -0.08 -9.30
N SER A 4 3.46 -0.94 -8.67
CA SER A 4 3.57 -2.34 -9.04
C SER A 4 2.28 -3.12 -8.80
N LYS A 5 2.17 -4.28 -9.44
CA LYS A 5 1.08 -5.23 -9.18
C LYS A 5 1.05 -5.60 -7.70
N LYS A 6 2.21 -5.86 -7.09
CA LYS A 6 2.32 -6.19 -5.67
C LYS A 6 1.76 -5.06 -4.80
N GLY A 7 2.08 -3.80 -5.10
CA GLY A 7 1.57 -2.65 -4.37
C GLY A 7 0.05 -2.54 -4.46
N ARG A 8 -0.48 -2.66 -5.68
CA ARG A 8 -1.93 -2.59 -5.89
C ARG A 8 -2.68 -3.72 -5.20
N TYR A 9 -2.15 -4.93 -5.28
CA TYR A 9 -2.79 -6.10 -4.66
C TYR A 9 -2.68 -6.05 -3.14
N THR A 10 -1.56 -5.56 -2.61
CA THR A 10 -1.42 -5.36 -1.17
C THR A 10 -2.50 -4.43 -0.64
N LEU A 11 -2.75 -3.30 -1.33
CA LEU A 11 -3.82 -2.40 -0.94
C LEU A 11 -5.20 -3.05 -0.99
N ARG A 12 -5.48 -3.81 -2.06
CA ARG A 12 -6.76 -4.51 -2.19
C ARG A 12 -6.99 -5.47 -1.02
N VAL A 13 -5.96 -6.22 -0.66
CA VAL A 13 -6.03 -7.19 0.43
C VAL A 13 -6.20 -6.49 1.79
N MET A 14 -5.50 -5.39 2.02
CA MET A 14 -5.65 -4.65 3.28
C MET A 14 -7.02 -4.00 3.41
N VAL A 15 -7.56 -3.47 2.32
CA VAL A 15 -8.93 -2.93 2.32
C VAL A 15 -9.95 -4.03 2.58
N ASP A 16 -9.73 -5.23 2.00
CA ASP A 16 -10.59 -6.40 2.23
C ASP A 16 -10.61 -6.76 3.73
N LEU A 17 -9.46 -6.78 4.37
CA LEU A 17 -9.37 -7.01 5.81
C LEU A 17 -10.15 -5.95 6.59
N ALA A 18 -9.98 -4.69 6.20
CA ALA A 18 -10.65 -3.58 6.88
C ALA A 18 -12.18 -3.67 6.75
N GLU A 19 -12.66 -4.05 5.58
CA GLU A 19 -14.11 -4.12 5.31
C GLU A 19 -14.79 -5.33 5.91
N ASN A 20 -14.08 -6.43 6.10
CA ASN A 20 -14.67 -7.73 6.45
C ASN A 20 -14.28 -8.27 7.82
N SER A 21 -13.54 -7.54 8.62
CA SER A 21 -13.04 -8.04 9.90
C SER A 21 -14.10 -8.14 10.98
N ASP A 22 -15.08 -7.25 11.00
CA ASP A 22 -16.08 -7.17 12.07
C ASP A 22 -15.46 -7.29 13.48
N GLY A 23 -14.21 -6.77 13.62
CA GLY A 23 -13.46 -6.86 14.85
C GLY A 23 -12.72 -8.17 15.06
N GLY A 24 -12.74 -9.08 14.11
CA GLY A 24 -12.12 -10.41 14.21
C GLY A 24 -11.16 -10.71 13.06
N TYR A 25 -10.79 -11.97 12.96
CA TYR A 25 -9.91 -12.47 11.91
C TYR A 25 -10.69 -12.81 10.64
N VAL A 26 -10.05 -12.64 9.49
CA VAL A 26 -10.63 -12.94 8.17
C VAL A 26 -9.86 -14.13 7.58
N MET A 27 -10.60 -15.10 7.04
CA MET A 27 -10.00 -16.31 6.49
C MET A 27 -9.35 -16.07 5.13
N LEU A 28 -8.19 -16.68 4.93
CA LEU A 28 -7.47 -16.66 3.65
C LEU A 28 -8.38 -17.02 2.47
N LYS A 29 -9.14 -18.08 2.62
CA LYS A 29 -10.05 -18.57 1.56
C LYS A 29 -11.04 -17.50 1.12
N ASP A 30 -11.60 -16.77 2.08
CA ASP A 30 -12.60 -15.74 1.79
C ASP A 30 -11.98 -14.53 1.08
N ILE A 31 -10.77 -14.15 1.49
CA ILE A 31 -10.04 -13.05 0.83
C ILE A 31 -9.72 -13.44 -0.61
N ALA A 32 -9.20 -14.65 -0.81
CA ALA A 32 -8.85 -15.15 -2.14
C ALA A 32 -10.05 -15.15 -3.08
N GLU A 33 -11.19 -15.57 -2.59
CA GLU A 33 -12.42 -15.63 -3.36
C GLU A 33 -12.92 -14.21 -3.72
N ARG A 34 -13.00 -13.32 -2.73
CA ARG A 34 -13.46 -11.95 -2.99
C ARG A 34 -12.54 -11.16 -3.91
N GLN A 35 -11.23 -11.31 -3.73
CA GLN A 35 -10.25 -10.56 -4.51
C GLN A 35 -9.84 -11.24 -5.82
N GLU A 36 -10.27 -12.47 -6.00
CA GLU A 36 -9.90 -13.28 -7.18
C GLU A 36 -8.38 -13.39 -7.33
N LEU A 37 -7.72 -13.70 -6.21
CA LEU A 37 -6.26 -13.86 -6.15
C LEU A 37 -5.90 -15.25 -5.66
N PRO A 38 -4.79 -15.83 -6.13
CA PRO A 38 -4.32 -17.11 -5.62
C PRO A 38 -3.98 -17.02 -4.13
N GLU A 39 -4.35 -18.05 -3.36
CA GLU A 39 -4.06 -18.09 -1.93
C GLU A 39 -2.56 -17.96 -1.63
N ALA A 40 -1.72 -18.62 -2.43
CA ALA A 40 -0.27 -18.56 -2.27
C ALA A 40 0.26 -17.13 -2.37
N TYR A 41 -0.32 -16.32 -3.23
CA TYR A 41 0.07 -14.93 -3.39
C TYR A 41 -0.31 -14.11 -2.16
N ILE A 42 -1.51 -14.32 -1.64
CA ILE A 42 -2.00 -13.63 -0.44
C ILE A 42 -1.15 -14.00 0.77
N ILE A 43 -0.80 -15.27 0.91
CA ILE A 43 0.07 -15.73 2.01
C ILE A 43 1.38 -14.94 2.02
N ARG A 44 2.00 -14.76 0.85
CA ARG A 44 3.26 -14.00 0.75
C ARG A 44 3.08 -12.53 1.11
N ILE A 45 1.98 -11.93 0.68
CA ILE A 45 1.65 -10.54 1.05
C ILE A 45 1.50 -10.43 2.57
N MET A 46 0.74 -11.35 3.17
CA MET A 46 0.48 -11.32 4.62
C MET A 46 1.75 -11.54 5.44
N GLU A 47 2.61 -12.48 5.03
CA GLU A 47 3.88 -12.69 5.72
C GLU A 47 4.74 -11.43 5.69
N PHE A 48 4.81 -10.77 4.54
CA PHE A 48 5.54 -9.51 4.39
C PHE A 48 4.97 -8.43 5.30
N LEU A 49 3.65 -8.26 5.31
CA LEU A 49 2.99 -7.27 6.14
C LEU A 49 3.15 -7.57 7.64
N SER A 50 3.10 -8.83 8.01
CA SER A 50 3.28 -9.27 9.40
C SER A 50 4.69 -8.97 9.89
N GLU A 51 5.70 -9.17 9.06
CA GLU A 51 7.08 -8.84 9.39
C GLU A 51 7.27 -7.36 9.71
N HIS A 52 6.40 -6.51 9.15
CA HIS A 52 6.44 -5.07 9.36
C HIS A 52 5.36 -4.56 10.34
N GLY A 53 4.74 -5.48 11.07
CA GLY A 53 3.80 -5.13 12.13
C GLY A 53 2.45 -4.59 11.67
N MET A 54 2.08 -4.83 10.41
CA MET A 54 0.83 -4.30 9.85
C MET A 54 -0.35 -5.25 9.96
N VAL A 55 -0.11 -6.55 10.01
CA VAL A 55 -1.15 -7.54 10.17
C VAL A 55 -0.74 -8.59 11.19
N ASP A 56 -1.72 -9.21 11.83
CA ASP A 56 -1.52 -10.34 12.72
C ASP A 56 -1.98 -11.60 12.00
N ILE A 57 -1.21 -12.67 12.10
CA ILE A 57 -1.49 -13.95 11.45
C ILE A 57 -1.77 -15.02 12.48
N MET A 58 -2.86 -15.74 12.30
CA MET A 58 -3.13 -16.98 12.99
C MET A 58 -2.80 -18.11 12.01
N HIS A 59 -1.58 -18.62 12.08
CA HIS A 59 -1.02 -19.54 11.07
C HIS A 59 -1.79 -20.88 10.99
N GLU A 60 -2.19 -21.42 12.12
CA GLU A 60 -2.86 -22.73 12.15
C GLU A 60 -4.19 -22.74 11.39
N GLU A 61 -4.92 -21.64 11.46
CA GLU A 61 -6.24 -21.51 10.85
C GLU A 61 -6.23 -20.68 9.57
N GLN A 62 -5.06 -20.14 9.17
CA GLN A 62 -4.91 -19.26 8.02
C GLN A 62 -5.91 -18.10 8.07
N LYS A 63 -5.83 -17.34 9.15
CA LYS A 63 -6.66 -16.16 9.38
C LYS A 63 -5.81 -14.95 9.60
N TYR A 64 -6.33 -13.79 9.22
CA TYR A 64 -5.60 -12.53 9.25
C TYR A 64 -6.42 -11.42 9.89
N HIS A 65 -5.73 -10.49 10.51
CA HIS A 65 -6.36 -9.37 11.19
C HIS A 65 -5.43 -8.15 11.08
N LEU A 66 -6.00 -6.96 10.87
CA LEU A 66 -5.21 -5.74 10.92
C LEU A 66 -4.72 -5.50 12.35
N SER A 67 -3.43 -5.18 12.50
CA SER A 67 -2.85 -4.95 13.82
C SER A 67 -3.37 -3.67 14.49
N MET A 68 -3.89 -2.74 13.70
CA MET A 68 -4.44 -1.47 14.17
C MET A 68 -5.75 -1.19 13.46
N SER A 69 -6.50 -0.19 13.93
CA SER A 69 -7.74 0.22 13.25
C SER A 69 -7.43 0.84 11.88
N PRO A 70 -8.36 0.73 10.91
CA PRO A 70 -8.12 1.21 9.53
C PRO A 70 -7.74 2.69 9.41
N ASP A 71 -8.16 3.53 10.34
CA ASP A 71 -7.82 4.96 10.34
C ASP A 71 -6.35 5.22 10.69
N LYS A 72 -5.65 4.21 11.21
CA LYS A 72 -4.24 4.33 11.61
C LYS A 72 -3.25 4.00 10.49
N TYR A 73 -3.73 3.53 9.34
CA TYR A 73 -2.88 3.19 8.21
C TYR A 73 -2.96 4.28 7.14
N SER A 74 -1.82 4.87 6.77
CA SER A 74 -1.80 5.72 5.58
C SER A 74 -1.48 4.87 4.35
N VAL A 75 -2.12 5.18 3.24
CA VAL A 75 -1.83 4.52 1.96
C VAL A 75 -0.37 4.73 1.58
N GLY A 76 0.16 5.94 1.85
CA GLY A 76 1.55 6.26 1.58
C GLY A 76 2.53 5.34 2.28
N SER A 77 2.30 5.06 3.57
CA SER A 77 3.18 4.17 4.33
C SER A 77 3.17 2.73 3.79
N ILE A 78 1.99 2.24 3.41
CA ILE A 78 1.84 0.90 2.84
C ILE A 78 2.57 0.83 1.49
N LEU A 79 2.33 1.78 0.61
CA LEU A 79 2.94 1.79 -0.72
C LEU A 79 4.46 1.94 -0.66
N ARG A 80 4.98 2.81 0.20
CA ARG A 80 6.43 2.94 0.34
C ARG A 80 7.08 1.69 0.90
N LEU A 81 6.39 0.98 1.76
CA LEU A 81 6.88 -0.30 2.28
C LEU A 81 7.05 -1.31 1.15
N VAL A 82 6.09 -1.40 0.25
CA VAL A 82 6.12 -2.34 -0.87
C VAL A 82 7.03 -1.88 -2.00
N GLU A 83 6.95 -0.60 -2.38
CA GLU A 83 7.64 -0.05 -3.55
C GLU A 83 9.06 0.44 -3.25
N GLY A 84 9.32 0.77 -2.00
CA GLY A 84 10.57 1.40 -1.59
C GLY A 84 10.54 2.91 -1.74
N THR A 85 10.03 3.43 -2.85
CA THR A 85 9.89 4.87 -3.10
C THR A 85 8.66 5.14 -3.93
N LEU A 86 8.10 6.32 -3.78
CA LEU A 86 7.00 6.81 -4.62
C LEU A 86 7.44 7.97 -5.50
N ALA A 87 8.76 8.18 -5.60
CA ALA A 87 9.31 9.25 -6.42
C ALA A 87 8.94 9.06 -7.89
N PRO A 88 8.46 10.12 -8.57
CA PRO A 88 8.07 10.01 -9.97
C PRO A 88 9.25 9.89 -10.94
N VAL A 89 10.44 10.28 -10.51
CA VAL A 89 11.66 10.21 -11.31
C VAL A 89 12.84 9.78 -10.43
N GLU A 90 13.84 9.16 -11.04
CA GLU A 90 15.02 8.64 -10.33
C GLU A 90 15.79 9.71 -9.55
N CYS A 91 15.87 10.92 -10.08
CA CYS A 91 16.63 11.98 -9.43
C CYS A 91 16.06 12.41 -8.07
N LEU A 92 14.84 11.99 -7.74
CA LEU A 92 14.21 12.23 -6.44
C LEU A 92 14.18 10.97 -5.57
N ASP A 93 14.68 9.86 -6.09
CA ASP A 93 14.78 8.62 -5.34
C ASP A 93 16.02 8.66 -4.46
N CYS A 94 15.84 8.53 -3.16
CA CYS A 94 16.95 8.59 -2.19
C CYS A 94 18.03 7.54 -2.43
N LYS A 95 17.69 6.43 -3.08
CA LYS A 95 18.62 5.33 -3.35
C LYS A 95 19.51 5.59 -4.56
N SER A 96 19.09 6.46 -5.46
CA SER A 96 19.82 6.76 -6.69
C SER A 96 20.87 7.84 -6.52
N GLY A 97 20.89 8.49 -5.38
CA GLY A 97 21.79 9.60 -5.10
C GLY A 97 21.37 10.89 -5.81
N LYS A 98 22.17 11.93 -5.63
CA LYS A 98 21.89 13.24 -6.21
C LYS A 98 22.26 13.25 -7.70
N CYS A 99 21.32 13.70 -8.54
CA CYS A 99 21.56 13.86 -9.96
C CYS A 99 22.63 14.93 -10.21
N GLU A 100 23.59 14.65 -11.10
CA GLU A 100 24.66 15.57 -11.45
C GLU A 100 24.14 16.91 -11.99
N ARG A 101 22.97 16.91 -12.61
CA ARG A 101 22.37 18.11 -13.18
C ARG A 101 21.43 18.85 -12.24
N SER A 102 21.30 18.40 -10.99
CA SER A 102 20.30 18.94 -10.05
C SER A 102 20.36 20.46 -9.88
N GLU A 103 21.55 21.04 -9.93
CA GLU A 103 21.74 22.51 -9.79
C GLU A 103 21.38 23.29 -11.05
N LYS A 104 21.37 22.61 -12.20
CA LYS A 104 21.15 23.23 -13.51
C LYS A 104 19.89 22.78 -14.21
N CYS A 105 19.17 21.82 -13.62
CA CYS A 105 18.01 21.21 -14.24
C CYS A 105 16.79 22.13 -14.10
N SER A 106 16.31 22.66 -15.21
CA SER A 106 15.16 23.57 -15.21
C SER A 106 13.84 22.87 -14.92
N THR A 107 13.76 21.54 -15.07
CA THR A 107 12.54 20.78 -14.78
C THR A 107 12.50 20.20 -13.37
N LEU A 108 13.61 20.23 -12.63
CA LEU A 108 13.65 19.65 -11.28
C LEU A 108 12.60 20.25 -10.33
N PRO A 109 12.37 21.56 -10.30
CA PRO A 109 11.33 22.12 -9.42
C PRO A 109 9.95 21.57 -9.72
N MET A 110 9.64 21.32 -10.98
CA MET A 110 8.36 20.69 -11.39
C MET A 110 8.26 19.28 -10.85
N TRP A 111 9.33 18.48 -11.00
CA TRP A 111 9.34 17.11 -10.50
C TRP A 111 9.22 17.04 -8.99
N LYS A 112 9.85 17.96 -8.29
CA LYS A 112 9.71 18.06 -6.83
C LYS A 112 8.28 18.35 -6.42
N GLU A 113 7.58 19.20 -7.17
CA GLU A 113 6.17 19.51 -6.88
C GLU A 113 5.28 18.29 -7.13
N VAL A 114 5.50 17.55 -8.23
CA VAL A 114 4.76 16.32 -8.51
C VAL A 114 4.99 15.30 -7.38
N ASP A 115 6.25 15.14 -6.96
CA ASP A 115 6.60 14.25 -5.85
C ASP A 115 5.88 14.64 -4.57
N ARG A 116 5.87 15.94 -4.25
CA ARG A 116 5.16 16.46 -3.07
C ARG A 116 3.67 16.16 -3.14
N MET A 117 3.06 16.35 -4.31
CA MET A 117 1.64 16.10 -4.50
C MET A 117 1.28 14.63 -4.35
N ILE A 118 2.08 13.73 -4.94
CA ILE A 118 1.86 12.29 -4.85
C ILE A 118 1.97 11.81 -3.41
N ASN A 119 3.07 12.16 -2.75
CA ASN A 119 3.29 11.75 -1.36
C ASN A 119 2.26 12.37 -0.42
N GLY A 120 1.93 13.64 -0.62
CA GLY A 120 0.93 14.33 0.19
C GLY A 120 -0.44 13.68 0.08
N TYR A 121 -0.85 13.34 -1.14
CA TYR A 121 -2.14 12.69 -1.35
C TYR A 121 -2.19 11.35 -0.62
N PHE A 122 -1.20 10.48 -0.84
CA PHE A 122 -1.19 9.16 -0.23
C PHE A 122 -0.99 9.20 1.29
N ASP A 123 -0.20 10.15 1.80
CA ASP A 123 0.03 10.25 3.24
C ASP A 123 -1.20 10.74 4.01
N ASN A 124 -2.08 11.48 3.35
CA ASN A 124 -3.32 11.95 3.95
C ASN A 124 -4.52 11.05 3.70
N LEU A 125 -4.30 9.91 3.03
CA LEU A 125 -5.34 8.95 2.71
C LEU A 125 -5.18 7.72 3.59
N SER A 126 -6.19 7.43 4.42
CA SER A 126 -6.20 6.23 5.27
C SER A 126 -6.94 5.07 4.61
N LEU A 127 -6.74 3.85 5.12
CA LEU A 127 -7.54 2.70 4.69
C LEU A 127 -9.04 2.95 4.92
N GLU A 128 -9.37 3.56 6.06
CA GLU A 128 -10.75 3.90 6.37
C GLU A 128 -11.38 4.81 5.31
N MET A 129 -10.62 5.80 4.84
CA MET A 129 -11.09 6.69 3.79
C MET A 129 -11.36 5.95 2.48
N ILE A 130 -10.52 4.97 2.13
CA ILE A 130 -10.74 4.14 0.94
C ILE A 130 -12.03 3.34 1.09
N MET A 131 -12.25 2.74 2.26
CA MET A 131 -13.47 1.98 2.54
C MET A 131 -14.73 2.80 2.29
N ASN A 132 -14.66 4.09 2.57
CA ASN A 132 -15.80 5.01 2.47
C ASN A 132 -15.88 5.72 1.11
N MET A 133 -14.97 5.48 0.20
CA MET A 133 -15.06 6.03 -1.16
C MET A 133 -16.20 5.38 -1.92
N PRO A 134 -16.99 6.16 -2.67
CA PRO A 134 -18.04 5.59 -3.53
C PRO A 134 -17.39 4.71 -4.61
N LYS A 135 -18.00 3.55 -4.86
CA LYS A 135 -17.56 2.69 -5.97
C LYS A 135 -18.07 3.30 -7.27
N GLU A 136 -17.16 3.43 -8.23
CA GLU A 136 -17.51 3.94 -9.54
C GLU A 136 -18.01 2.81 -10.44
N GLU A 137 -19.07 3.09 -11.18
CA GLU A 137 -19.51 2.19 -12.23
C GLU A 137 -18.73 2.50 -13.51
N ARG A 138 -18.27 1.46 -14.19
CA ARG A 138 -17.60 1.60 -15.49
C ARG A 138 -18.52 1.25 -16.61
#